data_1e0d14f3691759544eb6cf9f01b2e235
#
_entry.id   1e0d14f3691759544eb6cf9f01b2e235
#
_cell.length_a   1.000
_cell.length_b   1.000
_cell.length_c   1.000
_cell.angle_alpha   90.00
_cell.angle_beta   90.00
_cell.angle_gamma   90.00
#
_symmetry.space_group_name_H-M   'P 1'
#
loop_
_entity.id
_entity.type
_entity.pdbx_description
1 polymer ?
#
loop_
_entity_poly.entity_id
_entity_poly.type
_entity_poly.pdbx_seq_one_letter_code
_entity_poly.pdbx_strand_id
1 'polypeptide(L)'
;MIKLKSMQILIIGLCTVLNIWASDVCPNADKTDSYNSQTADSGAGDLEQILSRIVESTRQLKSCQARLSYLFVQDPDLLASRTLRTGTLYYINGGEKSLLRIHFQDIKQDDFEPEARREEYLFDGVWLTRIDFKLKQVDQFQQAPEDKPMDVFELISHNFPIVGFSGTDKLQQDFNIALKEKNDDPNEPICLLLEVKQGSKFHEEYEKIDFWIDPANYLPKRLLAYAVQGDLYDISFSDIEINKKLEKSVFTIETPADFRKNVEPLKNSGDRKGT
;
A
#
# COMPACT_ATOMS: atom_id res chain seq x y z
N MET A 1 -23.51 -8.80 -3.32
CA MET A 1 -22.67 -7.63 -3.60
C MET A 1 -22.08 -7.05 -2.30
N ILE A 2 -21.41 -7.90 -1.48
CA ILE A 2 -20.84 -7.53 -0.15
C ILE A 2 -19.39 -8.07 -0.04
N LYS A 3 -18.75 -8.44 -1.16
CA LYS A 3 -17.53 -9.28 -1.15
C LYS A 3 -16.20 -8.58 -1.37
N LEU A 4 -16.19 -7.28 -1.71
CA LEU A 4 -14.94 -6.53 -1.89
C LEU A 4 -14.57 -5.69 -0.66
N LYS A 5 -15.55 -5.34 0.18
CA LYS A 5 -15.33 -4.52 1.39
C LYS A 5 -14.54 -5.21 2.50
N SER A 6 -14.49 -6.55 2.55
CA SER A 6 -13.76 -7.25 3.63
C SER A 6 -12.25 -7.26 3.44
N MET A 7 -11.75 -7.10 2.22
CA MET A 7 -10.31 -7.11 1.94
C MET A 7 -9.69 -5.72 1.97
N GLN A 8 -10.46 -4.69 1.65
CA GLN A 8 -10.10 -3.28 1.93
C GLN A 8 -10.03 -3.02 3.44
N ILE A 9 -10.89 -3.65 4.21
CA ILE A 9 -10.84 -3.68 5.68
C ILE A 9 -9.51 -4.27 6.18
N LEU A 10 -8.81 -5.08 5.40
CA LEU A 10 -7.58 -5.74 5.82
C LEU A 10 -6.39 -4.79 5.95
N ILE A 11 -6.37 -3.72 5.18
CA ILE A 11 -5.36 -2.65 5.28
C ILE A 11 -5.97 -1.39 5.89
N ILE A 12 -7.29 -1.20 5.80
CA ILE A 12 -8.04 -0.02 6.25
C ILE A 12 -8.81 -0.28 7.57
N GLY A 13 -9.05 -1.53 7.94
CA GLY A 13 -9.97 -1.88 9.02
C GLY A 13 -9.42 -1.68 10.41
N LEU A 14 -9.63 -0.55 11.00
CA LEU A 14 -10.14 -0.35 12.36
C LEU A 14 -10.37 1.14 12.65
N CYS A 15 -11.45 1.69 12.15
CA CYS A 15 -12.05 2.90 12.72
C CYS A 15 -13.57 2.74 12.77
N THR A 16 -14.04 1.94 13.70
CA THR A 16 -15.36 2.10 14.27
C THR A 16 -15.24 1.87 15.76
N VAL A 17 -15.26 2.92 16.52
CA VAL A 17 -16.06 3.17 17.73
C VAL A 17 -15.54 4.44 18.42
N LEU A 18 -16.52 5.34 18.61
CA LEU A 18 -16.60 6.45 19.55
C LEU A 18 -16.24 7.85 19.03
N ASN A 19 -17.33 8.55 18.73
CA ASN A 19 -17.46 9.99 18.78
C ASN A 19 -17.08 10.54 20.15
N ILE A 20 -16.46 11.71 20.20
CA ILE A 20 -16.82 12.87 21.05
C ILE A 20 -15.79 14.01 20.83
N TRP A 21 -16.30 15.15 20.26
CA TRP A 21 -15.98 16.58 20.44
C TRP A 21 -14.52 17.10 20.41
N ALA A 22 -14.18 17.97 19.55
CA ALA A 22 -14.15 19.44 19.57
C ALA A 22 -13.11 20.02 18.60
N SER A 23 -13.56 21.00 17.89
CA SER A 23 -12.94 22.02 17.07
C SER A 23 -11.54 22.48 17.46
N ASP A 24 -10.63 22.61 16.44
CA ASP A 24 -10.01 23.88 16.16
C ASP A 24 -9.28 23.89 14.80
N VAL A 25 -9.33 25.03 14.18
CA VAL A 25 -9.02 25.43 12.81
C VAL A 25 -7.53 25.33 12.48
N CYS A 26 -7.19 24.82 11.29
CA CYS A 26 -5.92 25.09 10.61
C CYS A 26 -6.14 25.57 9.17
N PRO A 27 -5.31 26.53 8.69
CA PRO A 27 -5.62 27.38 7.55
C PRO A 27 -5.17 26.82 6.19
N ASN A 28 -6.00 27.12 5.18
CA ASN A 28 -5.76 27.31 3.75
C ASN A 28 -4.48 26.74 3.12
N ALA A 29 -4.68 25.77 2.24
CA ALA A 29 -3.86 25.61 1.05
C ALA A 29 -4.76 25.67 -0.19
N ASP A 30 -5.13 26.89 -0.54
CA ASP A 30 -5.74 27.22 -1.82
C ASP A 30 -4.60 27.53 -2.79
N LYS A 31 -4.48 26.75 -3.86
CA LYS A 31 -3.92 27.17 -5.16
C LYS A 31 -4.27 26.15 -6.23
N THR A 32 -5.33 26.44 -6.94
CA THR A 32 -5.59 25.95 -8.29
C THR A 32 -4.50 26.47 -9.22
N ASP A 33 -3.54 25.62 -9.56
CA ASP A 33 -2.64 25.91 -10.66
C ASP A 33 -3.20 25.31 -11.95
N SER A 34 -3.57 26.22 -12.85
CA SER A 34 -3.97 25.94 -14.22
C SER A 34 -2.79 25.32 -15.00
N TYR A 35 -2.92 24.08 -15.37
CA TYR A 35 -1.96 23.34 -16.17
C TYR A 35 -1.89 23.90 -17.58
N ASN A 36 -0.75 24.46 -17.93
CA ASN A 36 -0.46 24.96 -19.28
C ASN A 36 0.17 23.81 -20.11
N SER A 37 -0.57 23.30 -21.06
CA SER A 37 -0.18 22.20 -21.96
C SER A 37 0.73 22.69 -23.07
N GLN A 38 2.03 22.81 -22.84
CA GLN A 38 3.04 22.95 -23.89
C GLN A 38 4.40 22.44 -23.42
N THR A 39 4.62 21.12 -23.45
CA THR A 39 5.93 20.44 -23.62
C THR A 39 5.70 18.91 -23.71
N ALA A 40 5.00 18.45 -24.75
CA ALA A 40 4.50 17.07 -24.79
C ALA A 40 5.48 16.03 -25.38
N ASP A 41 6.67 16.40 -25.87
CA ASP A 41 7.49 15.46 -26.65
C ASP A 41 8.80 15.01 -25.94
N SER A 42 9.37 15.79 -25.05
CA SER A 42 10.55 15.36 -24.27
C SER A 42 10.20 14.59 -22.99
N GLY A 43 9.04 14.85 -22.40
CA GLY A 43 8.59 14.20 -21.17
C GLY A 43 8.13 12.74 -21.33
N ALA A 44 7.67 12.34 -22.51
CA ALA A 44 7.20 10.97 -22.75
C ALA A 44 8.36 9.95 -22.71
N GLY A 45 9.51 10.28 -23.31
CA GLY A 45 10.70 9.42 -23.29
C GLY A 45 11.27 9.25 -21.88
N ASP A 46 11.27 10.31 -21.07
CA ASP A 46 11.75 10.28 -19.71
C ASP A 46 10.83 9.43 -18.81
N LEU A 47 9.51 9.53 -18.99
CA LEU A 47 8.55 8.73 -18.24
C LEU A 47 8.70 7.23 -18.53
N GLU A 48 8.81 6.84 -19.82
CA GLU A 48 9.02 5.43 -20.20
C GLU A 48 10.32 4.89 -19.59
N GLN A 49 11.40 5.67 -19.61
CA GLN A 49 12.66 5.28 -19.02
C GLN A 49 12.55 5.08 -17.50
N ILE A 50 11.87 5.98 -16.80
CA ILE A 50 11.62 5.86 -15.36
C ILE A 50 10.81 4.60 -15.06
N LEU A 51 9.71 4.38 -15.76
CA LEU A 51 8.86 3.20 -15.58
C LEU A 51 9.63 1.90 -15.86
N SER A 52 10.45 1.86 -16.89
CA SER A 52 11.31 0.71 -17.20
C SER A 52 12.31 0.43 -16.08
N ARG A 53 12.94 1.46 -15.51
CA ARG A 53 13.88 1.32 -14.39
C ARG A 53 13.19 0.84 -13.11
N ILE A 54 11.97 1.28 -12.82
CA ILE A 54 11.18 0.79 -11.68
C ILE A 54 10.95 -0.73 -11.82
N VAL A 55 10.52 -1.19 -13.00
CA VAL A 55 10.30 -2.61 -13.27
C VAL A 55 11.60 -3.42 -13.10
N GLU A 56 12.69 -2.92 -13.63
CA GLU A 56 13.98 -3.61 -13.54
C GLU A 56 14.49 -3.68 -12.10
N SER A 57 14.41 -2.59 -11.35
CA SER A 57 14.79 -2.57 -9.92
C SER A 57 13.97 -3.55 -9.09
N THR A 58 12.67 -3.64 -9.39
CA THR A 58 11.78 -4.59 -8.73
C THR A 58 12.13 -6.04 -9.07
N ARG A 59 12.45 -6.34 -10.32
CA ARG A 59 12.86 -7.69 -10.74
C ARG A 59 14.18 -8.14 -10.08
N GLN A 60 15.09 -7.21 -9.84
CA GLN A 60 16.36 -7.48 -9.18
C GLN A 60 16.26 -7.55 -7.66
N LEU A 61 15.10 -7.22 -7.08
CA LEU A 61 14.90 -7.22 -5.65
C LEU A 61 14.78 -8.64 -5.11
N LYS A 62 15.79 -9.08 -4.34
CA LYS A 62 15.83 -10.38 -3.68
C LYS A 62 15.32 -10.30 -2.25
N SER A 63 15.58 -9.19 -1.58
CA SER A 63 15.09 -8.92 -0.24
C SER A 63 15.01 -7.42 0.00
N CYS A 64 14.10 -7.02 0.89
CA CYS A 64 13.96 -5.64 1.34
C CYS A 64 13.58 -5.62 2.81
N GLN A 65 14.20 -4.74 3.55
CA GLN A 65 13.76 -4.31 4.87
C GLN A 65 13.65 -2.79 4.86
N ALA A 66 12.56 -2.25 5.38
CA ALA A 66 12.37 -0.81 5.47
C ALA A 66 11.54 -0.45 6.70
N ARG A 67 11.79 0.70 7.28
CA ARG A 67 10.82 1.33 8.19
C ARG A 67 9.59 1.77 7.39
N LEU A 68 8.42 1.49 7.95
CA LEU A 68 7.13 1.82 7.37
C LEU A 68 6.41 2.83 8.26
N SER A 69 5.95 3.91 7.66
CA SER A 69 5.00 4.84 8.25
C SER A 69 3.72 4.82 7.41
N TYR A 70 2.60 4.56 8.03
CA TYR A 70 1.29 4.52 7.41
C TYR A 70 0.37 5.50 8.13
N LEU A 71 0.08 6.62 7.49
CA LEU A 71 -0.83 7.65 7.96
C LEU A 71 -2.15 7.56 7.18
N PHE A 72 -3.23 7.33 7.89
CA PHE A 72 -4.59 7.48 7.41
C PHE A 72 -5.15 8.79 7.92
N VAL A 73 -5.70 9.61 7.03
CA VAL A 73 -6.42 10.83 7.36
C VAL A 73 -7.84 10.66 6.85
N GLN A 74 -8.78 10.61 7.77
CA GLN A 74 -10.19 10.59 7.43
C GLN A 74 -10.56 11.95 6.86
N ASP A 75 -11.39 11.96 5.81
CA ASP A 75 -11.76 13.13 5.04
C ASP A 75 -11.50 14.47 5.78
N PRO A 76 -10.46 15.25 5.36
CA PRO A 76 -10.06 16.46 6.06
C PRO A 76 -11.14 17.54 6.12
N ASP A 77 -12.09 17.50 5.18
CA ASP A 77 -13.21 18.47 5.13
C ASP A 77 -14.35 18.11 6.10
N LEU A 78 -14.37 16.86 6.60
CA LEU A 78 -15.40 16.38 7.53
C LEU A 78 -14.89 16.25 8.95
N LEU A 79 -13.90 15.38 9.18
CA LEU A 79 -13.44 15.01 10.52
C LEU A 79 -11.95 15.28 10.74
N ALA A 80 -11.15 15.22 9.68
CA ALA A 80 -9.70 15.37 9.72
C ALA A 80 -8.97 14.46 10.74
N SER A 81 -9.64 13.40 11.22
CA SER A 81 -9.04 12.47 12.17
C SER A 81 -7.88 11.71 11.56
N ARG A 82 -6.78 11.58 12.30
CA ARG A 82 -5.51 11.02 11.83
C ARG A 82 -5.14 9.77 12.60
N THR A 83 -4.79 8.72 11.89
CA THR A 83 -4.25 7.49 12.48
C THR A 83 -2.89 7.19 11.86
N LEU A 84 -1.84 7.33 12.64
CA LEU A 84 -0.47 6.99 12.22
C LEU A 84 -0.09 5.64 12.82
N ARG A 85 0.33 4.69 11.97
CA ARG A 85 0.96 3.43 12.38
C ARG A 85 2.40 3.42 11.91
N THR A 86 3.31 3.02 12.79
CA THR A 86 4.72 2.87 12.46
C THR A 86 5.19 1.45 12.70
N GLY A 87 6.14 1.02 11.88
CA GLY A 87 6.62 -0.37 11.95
C GLY A 87 7.73 -0.68 10.97
N THR A 88 7.86 -1.96 10.64
CA THR A 88 8.89 -2.46 9.71
C THR A 88 8.25 -3.38 8.69
N LEU A 89 8.64 -3.21 7.44
CA LEU A 89 8.33 -4.10 6.33
C LEU A 89 9.53 -4.99 6.04
N TYR A 90 9.27 -6.28 5.82
CA TYR A 90 10.24 -7.27 5.37
C TYR A 90 9.71 -7.98 4.14
N TYR A 91 10.55 -8.11 3.13
CA TYR A 91 10.26 -8.83 1.90
C TYR A 91 11.43 -9.74 1.55
N ILE A 92 11.14 -10.94 1.05
CA ILE A 92 12.11 -11.83 0.45
C ILE A 92 11.51 -12.55 -0.77
N ASN A 93 12.28 -12.59 -1.85
CA ASN A 93 11.99 -13.45 -2.99
C ASN A 93 12.64 -14.82 -2.72
N GLY A 94 11.84 -15.82 -2.39
CA GLY A 94 12.28 -17.18 -2.08
C GLY A 94 12.46 -18.09 -3.31
N GLY A 95 12.27 -17.56 -4.52
CA GLY A 95 12.31 -18.33 -5.77
C GLY A 95 10.95 -18.90 -6.14
N GLU A 96 10.45 -19.91 -5.44
CA GLU A 96 9.11 -20.48 -5.67
C GLU A 96 8.00 -19.63 -5.06
N LYS A 97 8.28 -19.00 -3.94
CA LYS A 97 7.33 -18.13 -3.21
C LYS A 97 8.05 -16.87 -2.73
N SER A 98 7.40 -15.76 -2.88
CA SER A 98 7.83 -14.53 -2.20
C SER A 98 7.08 -14.39 -0.87
N LEU A 99 7.75 -13.83 0.14
CA LEU A 99 7.21 -13.62 1.47
C LEU A 99 7.19 -12.13 1.79
N LEU A 100 6.13 -11.68 2.44
CA LEU A 100 6.02 -10.33 2.97
C LEU A 100 5.63 -10.40 4.44
N ARG A 101 6.29 -9.60 5.27
CA ARG A 101 5.84 -9.32 6.63
C ARG A 101 5.78 -7.81 6.85
N ILE A 102 4.70 -7.33 7.41
CA ILE A 102 4.57 -5.98 7.97
C ILE A 102 4.35 -6.14 9.46
N HIS A 103 5.23 -5.56 10.25
CA HIS A 103 5.17 -5.54 11.70
C HIS A 103 4.92 -4.11 12.15
N PHE A 104 3.67 -3.76 12.50
CA PHE A 104 3.35 -2.50 13.16
C PHE A 104 3.63 -2.61 14.66
N GLN A 105 4.27 -1.59 15.21
CA GLN A 105 4.72 -1.53 16.60
C GLN A 105 3.90 -0.52 17.39
N ASP A 106 3.61 0.61 16.76
CA ASP A 106 2.97 1.74 17.42
C ASP A 106 1.82 2.28 16.60
N ILE A 107 0.84 2.85 17.31
CA ILE A 107 -0.26 3.62 16.74
C ILE A 107 -0.35 4.96 17.46
N LYS A 108 -0.55 6.03 16.69
CA LYS A 108 -0.89 7.34 17.21
C LYS A 108 -2.20 7.79 16.58
N GLN A 109 -3.15 8.18 17.42
CA GLN A 109 -4.45 8.72 17.00
C GLN A 109 -4.46 10.21 17.26
N ASP A 110 -4.68 11.03 16.25
CA ASP A 110 -4.76 12.49 16.32
C ASP A 110 -3.56 13.09 17.09
N ASP A 111 -3.82 13.92 18.08
CA ASP A 111 -2.81 14.55 18.94
C ASP A 111 -2.47 13.75 20.19
N PHE A 112 -3.05 12.54 20.35
CA PHE A 112 -2.71 11.68 21.49
C PHE A 112 -1.27 11.16 21.40
N GLU A 113 -0.72 10.82 22.57
CA GLU A 113 0.60 10.16 22.62
C GLU A 113 0.56 8.80 21.92
N PRO A 114 1.65 8.41 21.20
CA PRO A 114 1.73 7.09 20.60
C PRO A 114 1.57 5.99 21.65
N GLU A 115 0.79 4.97 21.33
CA GLU A 115 0.67 3.76 22.13
C GLU A 115 1.29 2.55 21.43
N ALA A 116 1.91 1.65 22.19
CA ALA A 116 2.39 0.39 21.68
C ALA A 116 1.21 -0.46 21.18
N ARG A 117 1.22 -0.79 19.90
CA ARG A 117 0.14 -1.56 19.26
C ARG A 117 0.74 -2.56 18.28
N ARG A 118 0.90 -3.79 18.73
CA ARG A 118 1.43 -4.83 17.87
C ARG A 118 0.35 -5.39 16.96
N GLU A 119 0.55 -5.20 15.65
CA GLU A 119 -0.22 -5.84 14.58
C GLU A 119 0.75 -6.44 13.56
N GLU A 120 0.47 -7.64 13.08
CA GLU A 120 1.29 -8.34 12.09
C GLU A 120 0.47 -8.65 10.86
N TYR A 121 1.09 -8.48 9.71
CA TYR A 121 0.58 -8.96 8.42
C TYR A 121 1.64 -9.84 7.80
N LEU A 122 1.29 -11.06 7.47
CA LEU A 122 2.18 -12.04 6.87
C LEU A 122 1.54 -12.60 5.61
N PHE A 123 2.26 -12.56 4.51
CA PHE A 123 1.88 -13.23 3.27
C PHE A 123 2.94 -14.27 2.90
N ASP A 124 2.51 -15.48 2.57
CA ASP A 124 3.37 -16.63 2.28
C ASP A 124 3.27 -17.14 0.82
N GLY A 125 2.66 -16.34 -0.05
CA GLY A 125 2.38 -16.70 -1.44
C GLY A 125 0.96 -17.25 -1.66
N VAL A 126 0.31 -17.73 -0.60
CA VAL A 126 -1.03 -18.30 -0.64
C VAL A 126 -1.97 -17.60 0.34
N TRP A 127 -1.52 -17.46 1.57
CA TRP A 127 -2.31 -16.93 2.66
C TRP A 127 -1.81 -15.54 3.09
N LEU A 128 -2.73 -14.61 3.22
CA LEU A 128 -2.51 -13.36 3.92
C LEU A 128 -3.06 -13.53 5.35
N THR A 129 -2.17 -13.50 6.32
CA THR A 129 -2.49 -13.63 7.75
C THR A 129 -2.35 -12.29 8.43
N ARG A 130 -3.40 -11.83 9.08
CA ARG A 130 -3.38 -10.69 10.01
C ARG A 130 -3.45 -11.19 11.44
N ILE A 131 -2.61 -10.64 12.32
CA ILE A 131 -2.62 -10.93 13.75
C ILE A 131 -2.74 -9.62 14.50
N ASP A 132 -3.83 -9.45 15.25
CA ASP A 132 -4.02 -8.34 16.17
C ASP A 132 -3.81 -8.84 17.60
N PHE A 133 -2.70 -8.43 18.20
CA PHE A 133 -2.33 -8.88 19.55
C PHE A 133 -3.20 -8.25 20.66
N LYS A 134 -3.74 -7.04 20.44
CA LYS A 134 -4.64 -6.38 21.40
C LYS A 134 -6.02 -7.05 21.40
N LEU A 135 -6.53 -7.41 20.22
CA LEU A 135 -7.81 -8.12 20.07
C LEU A 135 -7.69 -9.63 20.26
N LYS A 136 -6.48 -10.17 20.34
CA LYS A 136 -6.21 -11.62 20.36
C LYS A 136 -6.88 -12.34 19.19
N GLN A 137 -6.68 -11.83 17.99
CA GLN A 137 -7.33 -12.31 16.79
C GLN A 137 -6.33 -12.61 15.68
N VAL A 138 -6.57 -13.73 14.98
CA VAL A 138 -5.87 -14.14 13.76
C VAL A 138 -6.88 -14.28 12.65
N ASP A 139 -6.75 -13.50 11.59
CA ASP A 139 -7.55 -13.62 10.38
C ASP A 139 -6.65 -14.12 9.25
N GLN A 140 -7.05 -15.19 8.58
CA GLN A 140 -6.35 -15.78 7.44
C GLN A 140 -7.23 -15.73 6.20
N PHE A 141 -6.72 -15.12 5.15
CA PHE A 141 -7.43 -14.95 3.88
C PHE A 141 -6.63 -15.64 2.78
N GLN A 142 -7.22 -16.63 2.13
CA GLN A 142 -6.57 -17.28 1.01
C GLN A 142 -6.59 -16.38 -0.21
N GLN A 143 -5.42 -16.06 -0.76
CA GLN A 143 -5.23 -15.15 -1.89
C GLN A 143 -4.99 -15.91 -3.20
N ALA A 144 -4.40 -17.10 -3.12
CA ALA A 144 -4.07 -17.93 -4.26
C ALA A 144 -4.36 -19.41 -3.96
N PRO A 145 -4.54 -20.27 -4.99
CA PRO A 145 -4.55 -21.72 -4.80
C PRO A 145 -3.23 -22.22 -4.22
N GLU A 146 -3.30 -23.30 -3.41
CA GLU A 146 -2.11 -23.87 -2.77
C GLU A 146 -1.04 -24.35 -3.77
N ASP A 147 -1.49 -24.85 -4.92
CA ASP A 147 -0.65 -25.35 -6.01
C ASP A 147 -0.15 -24.26 -6.97
N LYS A 148 -0.66 -23.03 -6.82
CA LYS A 148 -0.27 -21.89 -7.65
C LYS A 148 -0.11 -20.64 -6.79
N PRO A 149 0.99 -20.52 -6.03
CA PRO A 149 1.23 -19.36 -5.19
C PRO A 149 1.37 -18.08 -6.03
N MET A 150 0.96 -16.97 -5.43
CA MET A 150 1.01 -15.63 -6.01
C MET A 150 2.26 -14.90 -5.53
N ASP A 151 2.83 -14.05 -6.37
CA ASP A 151 3.91 -13.16 -5.94
C ASP A 151 3.39 -12.01 -5.05
N VAL A 152 4.22 -11.52 -4.12
CA VAL A 152 3.89 -10.39 -3.23
C VAL A 152 3.49 -9.16 -4.04
N PHE A 153 4.17 -8.88 -5.14
CA PHE A 153 3.87 -7.71 -5.96
C PHE A 153 2.54 -7.86 -6.71
N GLU A 154 2.18 -9.07 -7.08
CA GLU A 154 0.86 -9.36 -7.62
C GLU A 154 -0.23 -9.13 -6.56
N LEU A 155 -0.03 -9.61 -5.32
CA LEU A 155 -0.94 -9.35 -4.19
C LEU A 155 -1.14 -7.84 -3.97
N ILE A 156 -0.03 -7.10 -3.92
CA ILE A 156 -0.06 -5.65 -3.70
C ILE A 156 -0.81 -4.97 -4.83
N SER A 157 -0.56 -5.33 -6.09
CA SER A 157 -1.23 -4.73 -7.26
C SER A 157 -2.74 -5.00 -7.33
N HIS A 158 -3.23 -6.05 -6.67
CA HIS A 158 -4.65 -6.33 -6.58
C HIS A 158 -5.38 -5.45 -5.56
N ASN A 159 -4.69 -5.02 -4.52
CA ASN A 159 -5.26 -4.35 -3.36
C ASN A 159 -4.87 -2.88 -3.27
N PHE A 160 -3.73 -2.54 -3.80
CA PHE A 160 -3.22 -1.17 -3.85
C PHE A 160 -2.70 -0.88 -5.25
N PRO A 161 -3.02 0.27 -5.81
CA PRO A 161 -2.44 0.74 -7.06
C PRO A 161 -0.98 1.19 -6.85
N ILE A 162 -0.14 0.35 -6.25
CA ILE A 162 1.28 0.64 -6.06
C ILE A 162 2.02 0.38 -7.36
N VAL A 163 2.55 1.45 -7.90
CA VAL A 163 3.31 1.50 -9.13
C VAL A 163 4.61 0.70 -9.00
N GLY A 164 4.92 -0.08 -10.02
CA GLY A 164 6.25 -0.64 -10.22
C GLY A 164 6.38 -2.14 -10.01
N PHE A 165 5.35 -2.79 -9.48
CA PHE A 165 5.51 -4.18 -9.07
C PHE A 165 4.94 -5.23 -10.04
N SER A 166 4.04 -4.87 -10.95
CA SER A 166 3.38 -5.84 -11.82
C SER A 166 3.54 -5.62 -13.34
N GLY A 167 4.38 -4.69 -13.75
CA GLY A 167 4.59 -4.31 -15.14
C GLY A 167 3.89 -3.01 -15.52
N THR A 168 4.56 -2.24 -16.39
CA THR A 168 4.11 -0.90 -16.82
C THR A 168 2.81 -0.93 -17.61
N ASP A 169 2.57 -2.01 -18.39
CA ASP A 169 1.38 -2.14 -19.24
C ASP A 169 0.09 -2.16 -18.42
N LYS A 170 0.08 -2.89 -17.29
CA LYS A 170 -1.08 -2.93 -16.40
C LYS A 170 -1.33 -1.60 -15.72
N LEU A 171 -0.25 -0.89 -15.40
CA LEU A 171 -0.34 0.43 -14.79
C LEU A 171 -0.97 1.43 -15.74
N GLN A 172 -0.52 1.45 -17.00
CA GLN A 172 -1.06 2.33 -18.03
C GLN A 172 -2.51 1.97 -18.43
N GLN A 173 -2.98 0.74 -18.15
CA GLN A 173 -4.39 0.38 -18.33
C GLN A 173 -5.27 1.08 -17.28
N ASP A 174 -4.81 1.16 -16.04
CA ASP A 174 -5.60 1.67 -14.92
C ASP A 174 -5.42 3.17 -14.68
N PHE A 175 -4.27 3.77 -15.09
CA PHE A 175 -3.92 5.16 -14.80
C PHE A 175 -3.47 5.96 -16.02
N ASN A 176 -3.77 7.25 -16.00
CA ASN A 176 -3.03 8.26 -16.75
C ASN A 176 -1.84 8.67 -15.89
N ILE A 177 -0.63 8.49 -16.41
CA ILE A 177 0.61 8.71 -15.67
C ILE A 177 1.30 9.94 -16.21
N ALA A 178 1.64 10.86 -15.32
CA ALA A 178 2.41 12.05 -15.63
C ALA A 178 3.61 12.18 -14.69
N LEU A 179 4.72 12.66 -15.21
CA LEU A 179 5.86 13.07 -14.42
C LEU A 179 5.57 14.48 -13.88
N LYS A 180 5.61 14.67 -12.54
CA LYS A 180 5.64 16.02 -11.99
C LYS A 180 6.97 16.70 -12.32
N GLU A 181 6.95 18.03 -12.42
CA GLU A 181 8.17 18.80 -12.71
C GLU A 181 9.30 18.35 -11.78
N LYS A 182 10.44 18.06 -12.39
CA LYS A 182 11.64 17.62 -11.71
C LYS A 182 12.36 18.86 -11.18
N ASN A 183 12.66 18.89 -9.90
CA ASN A 183 13.57 19.89 -9.36
C ASN A 183 15.00 19.63 -9.87
N ASP A 184 15.85 20.64 -9.85
CA ASP A 184 17.24 20.53 -10.34
C ASP A 184 18.15 19.68 -9.45
N ASP A 185 17.69 19.25 -8.25
CA ASP A 185 18.46 18.38 -7.36
C ASP A 185 18.33 16.91 -7.81
N PRO A 186 19.44 16.26 -8.24
CA PRO A 186 19.42 14.87 -8.67
C PRO A 186 19.10 13.87 -7.54
N ASN A 187 19.13 14.29 -6.27
CA ASN A 187 18.81 13.46 -5.12
C ASN A 187 17.34 13.56 -4.69
N GLU A 188 16.60 14.51 -5.25
CA GLU A 188 15.18 14.61 -4.95
C GLU A 188 14.39 13.41 -5.51
N PRO A 189 13.39 12.91 -4.76
CA PRO A 189 12.54 11.85 -5.24
C PRO A 189 11.83 12.22 -6.55
N ILE A 190 11.81 11.29 -7.49
CA ILE A 190 11.03 11.41 -8.72
C ILE A 190 9.56 11.26 -8.34
N CYS A 191 8.72 12.24 -8.68
CA CYS A 191 7.29 12.19 -8.39
C CYS A 191 6.48 11.89 -9.65
N LEU A 192 5.73 10.79 -9.64
CA LEU A 192 4.73 10.45 -10.65
C LEU A 192 3.33 10.79 -10.11
N LEU A 193 2.52 11.44 -10.94
CA LEU A 193 1.08 11.59 -10.71
C LEU A 193 0.36 10.50 -11.49
N LEU A 194 -0.46 9.73 -10.80
CA LEU A 194 -1.30 8.67 -11.37
C LEU A 194 -2.77 9.05 -11.18
N GLU A 195 -3.42 9.48 -12.25
CA GLU A 195 -4.86 9.74 -12.26
C GLU A 195 -5.60 8.46 -12.65
N VAL A 196 -6.59 8.06 -11.85
CA VAL A 196 -7.35 6.83 -12.08
C VAL A 196 -8.27 6.99 -13.28
N LYS A 197 -8.19 6.06 -14.25
CA LYS A 197 -9.07 6.07 -15.42
C LYS A 197 -10.48 5.60 -15.06
N GLN A 198 -11.51 6.12 -15.73
CA GLN A 198 -12.92 5.74 -15.51
C GLN A 198 -13.20 4.24 -15.66
N GLY A 199 -12.47 3.54 -16.53
CA GLY A 199 -12.59 2.08 -16.72
C GLY A 199 -11.73 1.24 -15.79
N SER A 200 -10.96 1.85 -14.92
CA SER A 200 -10.11 1.15 -13.96
C SER A 200 -10.92 0.47 -12.87
N LYS A 201 -10.42 -0.67 -12.38
CA LYS A 201 -10.95 -1.34 -11.19
C LYS A 201 -10.83 -0.50 -9.91
N PHE A 202 -9.99 0.54 -9.92
CA PHE A 202 -9.76 1.45 -8.79
C PHE A 202 -10.64 2.70 -8.83
N HIS A 203 -11.44 2.89 -9.87
CA HIS A 203 -12.21 4.12 -10.10
C HIS A 203 -13.23 4.45 -8.99
N GLU A 204 -13.78 3.43 -8.31
CA GLU A 204 -14.70 3.63 -7.18
C GLU A 204 -13.98 3.89 -5.85
N GLU A 205 -12.65 3.76 -5.82
CA GLU A 205 -11.86 3.79 -4.59
C GLU A 205 -10.94 5.00 -4.52
N TYR A 206 -10.26 5.33 -5.63
CA TYR A 206 -9.25 6.38 -5.67
C TYR A 206 -9.48 7.33 -6.85
N GLU A 207 -9.17 8.61 -6.65
CA GLU A 207 -9.15 9.63 -7.69
C GLU A 207 -7.76 9.69 -8.35
N LYS A 208 -6.73 9.78 -7.50
CA LYS A 208 -5.34 9.91 -7.92
C LYS A 208 -4.38 9.40 -6.85
N ILE A 209 -3.13 9.20 -7.27
CA ILE A 209 -2.04 8.82 -6.40
C ILE A 209 -0.80 9.64 -6.77
N ASP A 210 -0.21 10.30 -5.80
CA ASP A 210 1.14 10.84 -5.91
C ASP A 210 2.13 9.78 -5.46
N PHE A 211 3.12 9.47 -6.29
CA PHE A 211 4.04 8.38 -6.08
C PHE A 211 5.49 8.85 -6.19
N TRP A 212 6.20 8.84 -5.08
CA TRP A 212 7.60 9.24 -5.01
C TRP A 212 8.53 8.03 -5.05
N ILE A 213 9.54 8.13 -5.90
CA ILE A 213 10.52 7.09 -6.21
C ILE A 213 11.90 7.61 -5.84
N ASP A 214 12.70 6.79 -5.19
CA ASP A 214 14.10 7.09 -4.91
C ASP A 214 14.91 7.07 -6.22
N PRO A 215 15.56 8.17 -6.62
CA PRO A 215 16.33 8.23 -7.86
C PRO A 215 17.56 7.32 -7.88
N ALA A 216 18.05 6.90 -6.70
CA ALA A 216 19.25 6.06 -6.60
C ALA A 216 18.98 4.58 -6.92
N ASN A 217 17.80 4.07 -6.55
CA ASN A 217 17.47 2.65 -6.69
C ASN A 217 16.13 2.38 -7.38
N TYR A 218 15.38 3.41 -7.75
CA TYR A 218 14.06 3.34 -8.40
C TYR A 218 13.01 2.54 -7.61
N LEU A 219 13.16 2.44 -6.29
CA LEU A 219 12.18 1.83 -5.40
C LEU A 219 11.24 2.90 -4.80
N PRO A 220 10.05 2.48 -4.37
CA PRO A 220 9.09 3.36 -3.70
C PRO A 220 9.69 4.00 -2.44
N LYS A 221 9.52 5.33 -2.30
CA LYS A 221 9.87 6.09 -1.10
C LYS A 221 8.64 6.59 -0.37
N ARG A 222 7.63 7.03 -1.10
CA ARG A 222 6.35 7.49 -0.54
C ARG A 222 5.23 7.32 -1.55
N LEU A 223 4.03 7.12 -1.05
CA LEU A 223 2.80 7.07 -1.81
C LEU A 223 1.73 7.84 -1.04
N LEU A 224 1.04 8.76 -1.73
CA LEU A 224 -0.11 9.48 -1.19
C LEU A 224 -1.30 9.21 -2.10
N ALA A 225 -2.25 8.42 -1.62
CA ALA A 225 -3.47 8.10 -2.36
C ALA A 225 -4.65 8.94 -1.85
N TYR A 226 -5.42 9.46 -2.79
CA TYR A 226 -6.60 10.27 -2.56
C TYR A 226 -7.83 9.42 -2.88
N ALA A 227 -8.60 9.06 -1.86
CA ALA A 227 -9.81 8.27 -2.04
C ALA A 227 -10.96 9.16 -2.56
N VAL A 228 -11.86 8.56 -3.34
CA VAL A 228 -13.06 9.23 -3.89
C VAL A 228 -13.94 9.83 -2.79
N GLN A 229 -13.95 9.25 -1.60
CA GLN A 229 -14.71 9.70 -0.44
C GLN A 229 -13.98 10.74 0.45
N GLY A 230 -12.85 11.29 -0.03
CA GLY A 230 -12.07 12.33 0.63
C GLY A 230 -10.95 11.83 1.54
N ASP A 231 -10.93 10.54 1.91
CA ASP A 231 -9.89 9.97 2.77
C ASP A 231 -8.50 10.02 2.09
N LEU A 232 -7.45 10.20 2.90
CA LEU A 232 -6.07 10.20 2.44
C LEU A 232 -5.28 9.04 3.06
N TYR A 233 -4.46 8.39 2.24
CA TYR A 233 -3.55 7.32 2.65
C TYR A 233 -2.12 7.72 2.29
N ASP A 234 -1.30 8.00 3.30
CA ASP A 234 0.11 8.38 3.13
C ASP A 234 1.00 7.26 3.66
N ILE A 235 1.71 6.60 2.76
CA ILE A 235 2.61 5.50 3.07
C ILE A 235 4.02 5.93 2.73
N SER A 236 4.94 5.87 3.68
CA SER A 236 6.33 6.21 3.45
C SER A 236 7.29 5.14 3.98
N PHE A 237 8.43 5.03 3.29
CA PHE A 237 9.49 4.09 3.59
C PHE A 237 10.78 4.84 3.88
N SER A 238 11.45 4.47 4.96
CA SER A 238 12.77 4.98 5.32
C SER A 238 13.70 3.83 5.72
N ASP A 239 14.99 4.12 5.87
CA ASP A 239 16.01 3.14 6.25
C ASP A 239 15.94 1.86 5.37
N ILE A 240 15.79 2.07 4.06
CA ILE A 240 15.59 0.98 3.10
C ILE A 240 16.90 0.20 2.91
N GLU A 241 16.88 -1.08 3.27
CA GLU A 241 17.96 -2.03 3.05
C GLU A 241 17.53 -3.05 2.01
N ILE A 242 18.24 -3.10 0.88
CA ILE A 242 17.94 -3.99 -0.25
C ILE A 242 19.00 -5.07 -0.40
N ASN A 243 18.53 -6.26 -0.80
CA ASN A 243 19.39 -7.43 -1.13
C ASN A 243 20.33 -7.86 -0.01
N LYS A 244 20.03 -7.48 1.25
CA LYS A 244 20.70 -8.01 2.43
C LYS A 244 20.09 -9.35 2.84
N LYS A 245 20.93 -10.19 3.47
CA LYS A 245 20.46 -11.48 3.98
C LYS A 245 19.42 -11.27 5.09
N LEU A 246 18.20 -11.79 4.89
CA LEU A 246 17.18 -11.90 5.90
C LEU A 246 17.06 -13.36 6.37
N GLU A 247 16.95 -13.55 7.69
CA GLU A 247 16.73 -14.88 8.24
C GLU A 247 15.27 -15.30 8.05
N LYS A 248 15.02 -16.55 7.66
CA LYS A 248 13.66 -17.07 7.43
C LYS A 248 12.77 -16.97 8.68
N SER A 249 13.35 -16.99 9.88
CA SER A 249 12.66 -16.79 11.16
C SER A 249 11.93 -15.46 11.25
N VAL A 250 12.36 -14.43 10.49
CA VAL A 250 11.66 -13.13 10.41
C VAL A 250 10.23 -13.32 9.93
N PHE A 251 9.98 -14.31 9.07
CA PHE A 251 8.65 -14.61 8.49
C PHE A 251 7.86 -15.66 9.27
N THR A 252 8.31 -16.02 10.47
CA THR A 252 7.60 -16.94 11.36
C THR A 252 7.09 -16.18 12.57
N ILE A 253 5.78 -16.26 12.84
CA ILE A 253 5.16 -15.57 13.96
C ILE A 253 4.47 -16.61 14.83
N GLU A 254 4.92 -16.73 16.06
CA GLU A 254 4.24 -17.55 17.06
C GLU A 254 2.98 -16.83 17.53
N THR A 255 1.85 -17.53 17.43
CA THR A 255 0.55 -17.03 17.87
C THR A 255 0.14 -17.79 19.12
N PRO A 256 -0.18 -17.12 20.25
CA PRO A 256 -0.68 -17.77 21.45
C PRO A 256 -1.95 -18.59 21.17
N ALA A 257 -2.10 -19.70 21.91
CA ALA A 257 -3.20 -20.65 21.70
C ALA A 257 -4.59 -20.08 22.04
N ASP A 258 -4.64 -19.03 22.82
CA ASP A 258 -5.87 -18.34 23.24
C ASP A 258 -6.40 -17.31 22.22
N PHE A 259 -5.70 -17.15 21.10
CA PHE A 259 -6.17 -16.25 20.03
C PHE A 259 -7.30 -16.89 19.24
N ARG A 260 -8.34 -16.09 18.99
CA ARG A 260 -9.44 -16.49 18.09
C ARG A 260 -8.95 -16.51 16.64
N LYS A 261 -9.18 -17.63 15.94
CA LYS A 261 -8.82 -17.78 14.54
C LYS A 261 -10.05 -17.72 13.65
N ASN A 262 -9.95 -16.94 12.57
CA ASN A 262 -10.89 -16.90 11.48
C ASN A 262 -10.15 -17.24 10.18
N VAL A 263 -10.71 -18.15 9.37
CA VAL A 263 -10.09 -18.61 8.11
C VAL A 263 -11.09 -18.45 6.99
N GLU A 264 -10.71 -17.68 5.98
CA GLU A 264 -11.51 -17.43 4.77
C GLU A 264 -10.79 -18.03 3.55
N PRO A 265 -11.19 -19.23 3.11
CA PRO A 265 -10.64 -19.85 1.89
C PRO A 265 -11.15 -19.16 0.63
N LEU A 266 -10.43 -19.32 -0.49
CA LEU A 266 -10.92 -18.92 -1.81
C LEU A 266 -12.28 -19.58 -2.07
N LYS A 267 -13.26 -18.77 -2.48
CA LYS A 267 -14.54 -19.32 -2.94
C LYS A 267 -14.32 -20.01 -4.29
N ASN A 268 -14.55 -21.29 -4.34
CA ASN A 268 -14.57 -22.03 -5.60
C ASN A 268 -15.61 -21.40 -6.53
N SER A 269 -15.19 -21.08 -7.76
CA SER A 269 -16.07 -20.56 -8.82
C SER A 269 -17.20 -21.54 -9.25
N GLY A 270 -17.29 -22.70 -8.60
CA GLY A 270 -18.30 -23.75 -8.82
C GLY A 270 -19.62 -23.58 -8.07
N ASP A 271 -19.68 -22.76 -7.02
CA ASP A 271 -20.90 -22.61 -6.18
C ASP A 271 -21.97 -21.65 -6.73
N ARG A 272 -21.89 -21.27 -8.00
CA ARG A 272 -22.95 -20.51 -8.68
C ARG A 272 -23.92 -21.43 -9.43
N LYS A 273 -24.43 -22.48 -8.78
CA LYS A 273 -25.60 -23.20 -9.27
C LYS A 273 -26.49 -23.58 -8.09
N GLY A 274 -27.59 -22.89 -7.95
CA GLY A 274 -28.69 -23.31 -7.11
C GLY A 274 -29.19 -22.20 -6.16
N THR A 275 -30.01 -21.34 -6.63
CA THR A 275 -31.41 -21.08 -6.25
C THR A 275 -31.93 -19.89 -7.05
#